data_ed2fdedbf6d4e2b231578e24d3bd76c1
#
_entry.id   ed2fdedbf6d4e2b231578e24d3bd76c1
#
_cell.length_a   1.000
_cell.length_b   1.000
_cell.length_c   1.000
_cell.angle_alpha   90.00
_cell.angle_beta   90.00
_cell.angle_gamma   90.00
#
_symmetry.space_group_name_H-M   'P 1'
#
loop_
_entity.id
_entity.type
_entity.pdbx_description
1 polymer ?
#
loop_
_entity_poly.entity_id
_entity_poly.type
_entity_poly.pdbx_seq_one_letter_code
_entity_poly.pdbx_strand_id
1 'polypeptide(L)'
;MSHNKINRRSALTSALGIGLGVGLTALGNAEETAEEPKKKKPRRARKPESTVWKYVPIDPEPAAQKAYEYYKEHGCMFGLVKAAILAYADAVESVDPDQAEACRQFPFGVFKYGRTGYGGQESLCGAINGAGFFMSLFIESPADLYPLQKKLTDFYKETPLPTFIPETDIAPNFAKSASNSILCKDSVGAWLALSDAPEH
;
A
#
# COMPACT_ATOMS: atom_id res chain seq x y z
N MET A 1 -3.41 -38.84 -22.12
CA MET A 1 -4.15 -37.87 -21.30
C MET A 1 -3.53 -36.50 -21.50
N SER A 2 -4.24 -35.63 -22.22
CA SER A 2 -3.72 -34.30 -22.63
C SER A 2 -4.03 -33.30 -21.51
N HIS A 3 -3.00 -32.78 -20.86
CA HIS A 3 -3.12 -31.67 -19.90
C HIS A 3 -3.31 -30.35 -20.64
N ASN A 4 -4.53 -29.85 -20.66
CA ASN A 4 -4.88 -28.55 -21.18
C ASN A 4 -4.32 -27.47 -20.23
N LYS A 5 -3.22 -26.81 -20.63
CA LYS A 5 -2.64 -25.68 -19.87
C LYS A 5 -3.54 -24.46 -20.02
N ILE A 6 -4.37 -24.18 -19.03
CA ILE A 6 -5.17 -22.96 -18.98
C ILE A 6 -4.21 -21.76 -18.86
N ASN A 7 -4.24 -20.89 -19.87
CA ASN A 7 -3.42 -19.68 -19.92
C ASN A 7 -3.98 -18.66 -18.88
N ARG A 8 -3.17 -18.27 -17.92
CA ARG A 8 -3.55 -17.33 -16.82
C ARG A 8 -4.09 -15.99 -17.33
N ARG A 9 -3.75 -15.58 -18.54
CA ARG A 9 -4.29 -14.36 -19.17
C ARG A 9 -5.76 -14.49 -19.58
N SER A 10 -6.22 -15.68 -19.95
CA SER A 10 -7.61 -15.92 -20.34
C SER A 10 -8.57 -15.98 -19.13
N ALA A 11 -8.09 -16.31 -17.94
CA ALA A 11 -8.90 -16.35 -16.73
C ALA A 11 -9.30 -14.96 -16.21
N LEU A 12 -8.46 -13.94 -16.44
CA LEU A 12 -8.73 -12.57 -16.01
C LEU A 12 -9.75 -11.84 -16.89
N THR A 13 -9.84 -12.19 -18.18
CA THR A 13 -10.81 -11.58 -19.12
C THR A 13 -12.23 -12.13 -18.95
N SER A 14 -12.39 -13.32 -18.39
CA SER A 14 -13.74 -13.93 -18.17
C SER A 14 -14.45 -13.42 -16.91
N ALA A 15 -13.74 -12.80 -15.96
CA ALA A 15 -14.32 -12.30 -14.73
C ALA A 15 -14.97 -10.90 -14.85
N LEU A 16 -14.75 -10.20 -15.95
CA LEU A 16 -15.27 -8.84 -16.17
C LEU A 16 -16.49 -8.79 -17.12
N GLY A 17 -17.01 -9.93 -17.54
CA GLY A 17 -18.03 -10.05 -18.58
C GLY A 17 -19.46 -10.37 -18.13
N ILE A 18 -19.78 -10.30 -16.84
CA ILE A 18 -21.16 -10.58 -16.38
C ILE A 18 -21.73 -9.35 -15.69
N GLY A 19 -22.53 -8.62 -16.44
CA GLY A 19 -23.41 -7.60 -15.87
C GLY A 19 -23.69 -6.44 -16.80
N LEU A 20 -24.73 -6.57 -17.62
CA LEU A 20 -25.73 -5.59 -18.00
C LEU A 20 -26.36 -5.99 -19.33
N GLY A 21 -27.40 -6.76 -19.20
CA GLY A 21 -28.33 -7.05 -20.28
C GLY A 21 -29.74 -7.20 -19.72
N VAL A 22 -30.45 -6.12 -19.54
CA VAL A 22 -31.91 -6.14 -19.43
C VAL A 22 -32.45 -5.18 -20.46
N GLY A 23 -33.10 -5.74 -21.45
CA GLY A 23 -33.76 -5.03 -22.52
C GLY A 23 -35.01 -4.29 -22.03
N LEU A 24 -35.30 -3.21 -22.71
CA LEU A 24 -36.67 -2.70 -22.84
C LEU A 24 -36.85 -2.21 -24.28
N THR A 25 -37.63 -2.94 -25.02
CA THR A 25 -38.26 -2.52 -26.28
C THR A 25 -39.39 -1.56 -25.97
N ALA A 26 -39.24 -0.32 -26.42
CA ALA A 26 -40.39 0.58 -26.56
C ALA A 26 -40.35 1.17 -27.96
N LEU A 27 -41.29 0.80 -28.79
CA LEU A 27 -41.62 1.40 -30.07
C LEU A 27 -42.19 2.80 -29.82
N GLY A 28 -41.57 3.83 -30.35
CA GLY A 28 -42.11 5.15 -30.38
C GLY A 28 -41.53 5.86 -31.60
N ASN A 29 -42.37 6.03 -32.63
CA ASN A 29 -42.06 6.90 -33.78
C ASN A 29 -41.95 8.33 -33.33
N ALA A 30 -40.77 8.94 -33.52
CA ALA A 30 -40.59 10.37 -33.48
C ALA A 30 -39.80 10.79 -34.71
N GLU A 31 -40.34 11.69 -35.49
CA GLU A 31 -39.69 12.34 -36.63
C GLU A 31 -38.46 13.09 -36.13
N GLU A 32 -37.32 12.64 -36.61
CA GLU A 32 -36.00 13.18 -36.26
C GLU A 32 -35.65 14.30 -37.23
N THR A 33 -35.84 15.56 -36.80
CA THR A 33 -35.23 16.72 -37.46
C THR A 33 -33.71 16.67 -37.24
N ALA A 34 -32.97 16.38 -38.28
CA ALA A 34 -31.52 16.31 -38.28
C ALA A 34 -30.89 17.70 -38.00
N GLU A 35 -30.53 18.00 -36.76
CA GLU A 35 -29.62 19.09 -36.44
C GLU A 35 -28.18 18.65 -36.78
N GLU A 36 -27.48 19.43 -37.59
CA GLU A 36 -26.07 19.23 -37.91
C GLU A 36 -25.22 19.17 -36.64
N PRO A 37 -24.29 18.18 -36.52
CA PRO A 37 -23.47 18.03 -35.34
C PRO A 37 -22.49 19.21 -35.22
N LYS A 38 -22.71 20.11 -34.25
CA LYS A 38 -21.76 21.17 -33.91
C LYS A 38 -20.39 20.57 -33.62
N LYS A 39 -19.37 20.85 -34.45
CA LYS A 39 -17.98 20.43 -34.29
C LYS A 39 -17.49 20.89 -32.92
N LYS A 40 -17.42 19.95 -31.95
CA LYS A 40 -16.84 20.21 -30.62
C LYS A 40 -15.36 20.56 -30.81
N LYS A 41 -14.96 21.77 -30.41
CA LYS A 41 -13.56 22.18 -30.38
C LYS A 41 -12.75 21.12 -29.63
N PRO A 42 -11.55 20.71 -30.12
CA PRO A 42 -10.74 19.73 -29.42
C PRO A 42 -10.45 20.26 -28.01
N ARG A 43 -10.85 19.52 -26.97
CA ARG A 43 -10.47 19.79 -25.58
C ARG A 43 -8.94 19.79 -25.54
N ARG A 44 -8.33 20.93 -25.25
CA ARG A 44 -6.90 20.97 -24.91
C ARG A 44 -6.65 19.87 -23.89
N ALA A 45 -5.78 18.92 -24.21
CA ALA A 45 -5.33 17.91 -23.27
C ALA A 45 -4.81 18.67 -22.03
N ARG A 46 -5.49 18.52 -20.88
CA ARG A 46 -4.93 18.97 -19.61
C ARG A 46 -3.61 18.22 -19.44
N LYS A 47 -2.53 18.95 -19.19
CA LYS A 47 -1.31 18.32 -18.69
C LYS A 47 -1.73 17.44 -17.52
N PRO A 48 -1.33 16.16 -17.49
CA PRO A 48 -1.66 15.32 -16.34
C PRO A 48 -1.11 16.03 -15.11
N GLU A 49 -1.98 16.31 -14.16
CA GLU A 49 -1.62 16.78 -12.83
C GLU A 49 -0.76 15.68 -12.20
N SER A 50 0.31 16.03 -11.51
CA SER A 50 1.18 15.04 -10.86
C SER A 50 0.33 14.10 -10.01
N THR A 51 0.55 12.80 -10.14
CA THR A 51 -0.19 11.77 -9.38
C THR A 51 0.47 11.46 -8.04
N VAL A 52 1.59 12.11 -7.75
CA VAL A 52 2.36 11.91 -6.50
C VAL A 52 2.34 13.16 -5.62
N TRP A 53 2.48 12.92 -4.33
CA TRP A 53 2.55 13.99 -3.33
C TRP A 53 3.91 14.68 -3.34
N LYS A 54 3.94 15.95 -2.91
CA LYS A 54 5.19 16.66 -2.70
C LYS A 54 5.87 16.11 -1.46
N TYR A 55 7.12 15.65 -1.59
CA TYR A 55 7.87 15.13 -0.44
C TYR A 55 8.16 16.23 0.60
N VAL A 56 7.84 15.93 1.85
CA VAL A 56 8.23 16.68 3.05
C VAL A 56 8.85 15.67 4.03
N PRO A 57 10.03 15.94 4.59
CA PRO A 57 10.66 15.07 5.58
C PRO A 57 9.77 14.89 6.81
N ILE A 58 9.72 13.67 7.34
CA ILE A 58 9.06 13.34 8.61
C ILE A 58 10.10 12.94 9.65
N ASP A 59 9.80 13.16 10.92
CA ASP A 59 10.60 12.63 12.02
C ASP A 59 10.31 11.12 12.15
N PRO A 60 11.31 10.24 11.99
CA PRO A 60 11.10 8.81 12.02
C PRO A 60 10.80 8.26 13.43
N GLU A 61 11.28 8.88 14.50
CA GLU A 61 11.16 8.34 15.85
C GLU A 61 9.73 8.39 16.40
N PRO A 62 9.03 9.53 16.40
CA PRO A 62 7.61 9.56 16.77
C PRO A 62 6.75 8.72 15.85
N ALA A 63 7.08 8.66 14.54
CA ALA A 63 6.36 7.82 13.59
C ALA A 63 6.54 6.33 13.90
N ALA A 64 7.73 5.88 14.31
CA ALA A 64 7.99 4.50 14.72
C ALA A 64 7.20 4.11 16.00
N GLN A 65 7.15 5.01 16.99
CA GLN A 65 6.34 4.81 18.20
C GLN A 65 4.85 4.63 17.84
N LYS A 66 4.31 5.51 16.98
CA LYS A 66 2.93 5.40 16.51
C LYS A 66 2.69 4.14 15.68
N ALA A 67 3.66 3.73 14.85
CA ALA A 67 3.55 2.50 14.08
C ALA A 67 3.41 1.27 14.99
N TYR A 68 4.16 1.22 16.10
CA TYR A 68 4.04 0.17 17.10
C TYR A 68 2.67 0.17 17.80
N GLU A 69 2.14 1.36 18.16
CA GLU A 69 0.81 1.47 18.76
C GLU A 69 -0.28 0.98 17.80
N TYR A 70 -0.27 1.45 16.55
CA TYR A 70 -1.25 1.06 15.53
C TYR A 70 -1.09 -0.39 15.05
N TYR A 71 0.12 -0.96 15.15
CA TYR A 71 0.34 -2.39 14.87
C TYR A 71 -0.60 -3.27 15.69
N LYS A 72 -0.84 -2.93 16.97
CA LYS A 72 -1.73 -3.67 17.87
C LYS A 72 -3.18 -3.70 17.38
N GLU A 73 -3.59 -2.69 16.58
CA GLU A 73 -4.96 -2.64 16.04
C GLU A 73 -5.14 -3.68 14.90
N HIS A 74 -4.32 -3.63 13.87
CA HIS A 74 -4.54 -4.39 12.63
C HIS A 74 -3.25 -4.91 11.97
N GLY A 75 -2.13 -4.98 12.65
CA GLY A 75 -0.88 -5.60 12.17
C GLY A 75 0.07 -4.64 11.46
N CYS A 76 1.16 -5.21 10.92
CA CYS A 76 2.36 -4.49 10.53
C CYS A 76 2.16 -3.48 9.39
N MET A 77 1.48 -3.86 8.30
CA MET A 77 1.25 -2.95 7.18
C MET A 77 0.36 -1.78 7.57
N PHE A 78 -0.74 -2.07 8.28
CA PHE A 78 -1.66 -1.04 8.76
C PHE A 78 -0.95 -0.06 9.69
N GLY A 79 -0.22 -0.57 10.68
CA GLY A 79 0.48 0.24 11.67
C GLY A 79 1.49 1.17 11.03
N LEU A 80 2.35 0.64 10.15
CA LEU A 80 3.36 1.42 9.46
C LEU A 80 2.75 2.50 8.58
N VAL A 81 1.81 2.13 7.70
CA VAL A 81 1.25 3.10 6.72
C VAL A 81 0.44 4.18 7.43
N LYS A 82 -0.37 3.83 8.43
CA LYS A 82 -1.14 4.80 9.20
C LYS A 82 -0.21 5.80 9.91
N ALA A 83 0.82 5.32 10.58
CA ALA A 83 1.78 6.19 11.26
C ALA A 83 2.54 7.10 10.29
N ALA A 84 3.05 6.57 9.18
CA ALA A 84 3.81 7.33 8.21
C ALA A 84 2.97 8.41 7.52
N ILE A 85 1.73 8.09 7.10
CA ILE A 85 0.83 9.07 6.48
C ILE A 85 0.39 10.15 7.47
N LEU A 86 0.11 9.81 8.73
CA LEU A 86 -0.27 10.81 9.73
C LEU A 86 0.92 11.70 10.11
N ALA A 87 2.12 11.14 10.27
CA ALA A 87 3.33 11.94 10.47
C ALA A 87 3.62 12.88 9.28
N TYR A 88 3.37 12.40 8.05
CA TYR A 88 3.44 13.25 6.86
C TYR A 88 2.35 14.34 6.87
N ALA A 89 1.12 14.05 7.29
CA ALA A 89 0.07 15.05 7.43
C ALA A 89 0.49 16.20 8.34
N ASP A 90 1.08 15.87 9.49
CA ASP A 90 1.56 16.89 10.44
C ASP A 90 2.73 17.70 9.86
N ALA A 91 3.64 17.07 9.15
CA ALA A 91 4.77 17.74 8.51
C ALA A 91 4.37 18.67 7.35
N VAL A 92 3.33 18.30 6.59
CA VAL A 92 2.90 19.06 5.40
C VAL A 92 1.88 20.14 5.72
N GLU A 93 1.26 20.16 6.90
CA GLU A 93 0.14 21.02 7.26
C GLU A 93 0.43 22.52 7.07
N SER A 94 1.63 22.97 7.41
CA SER A 94 2.02 24.37 7.24
C SER A 94 2.27 24.77 5.79
N VAL A 95 2.43 23.81 4.89
CA VAL A 95 2.76 24.02 3.46
C VAL A 95 1.54 23.78 2.59
N ASP A 96 0.75 22.75 2.89
CA ASP A 96 -0.43 22.31 2.16
C ASP A 96 -1.46 21.71 3.13
N PRO A 97 -2.33 22.55 3.71
CA PRO A 97 -3.36 22.12 4.66
C PRO A 97 -4.38 21.17 4.03
N ASP A 98 -4.70 21.32 2.74
CA ASP A 98 -5.66 20.48 2.04
C ASP A 98 -5.10 19.06 1.89
N GLN A 99 -3.80 18.94 1.58
CA GLN A 99 -3.11 17.66 1.53
C GLN A 99 -3.04 17.01 2.93
N ALA A 100 -2.77 17.79 3.97
CA ALA A 100 -2.76 17.29 5.35
C ALA A 100 -4.13 16.71 5.76
N GLU A 101 -5.21 17.42 5.46
CA GLU A 101 -6.55 16.94 5.74
C GLU A 101 -6.90 15.68 4.93
N ALA A 102 -6.55 15.63 3.65
CA ALA A 102 -6.74 14.43 2.83
C ALA A 102 -5.99 13.22 3.40
N CYS A 103 -4.79 13.42 3.96
CA CYS A 103 -4.03 12.36 4.64
C CYS A 103 -4.73 11.87 5.92
N ARG A 104 -5.31 12.76 6.71
CA ARG A 104 -6.05 12.39 7.93
C ARG A 104 -7.33 11.61 7.62
N GLN A 105 -7.96 11.89 6.49
CA GLN A 105 -9.15 11.19 6.01
C GLN A 105 -8.84 9.91 5.21
N PHE A 106 -7.57 9.54 5.08
CA PHE A 106 -7.18 8.37 4.30
C PHE A 106 -7.82 7.09 4.85
N PRO A 107 -8.39 6.21 4.00
CA PRO A 107 -9.09 5.00 4.44
C PRO A 107 -8.11 3.89 4.87
N PHE A 108 -7.42 4.06 5.98
CA PHE A 108 -6.37 3.13 6.46
C PHE A 108 -6.80 1.67 6.57
N GLY A 109 -8.09 1.41 6.75
CA GLY A 109 -8.64 0.06 6.80
C GLY A 109 -8.28 -0.81 5.59
N VAL A 110 -7.94 -0.22 4.45
CA VAL A 110 -7.52 -0.96 3.25
C VAL A 110 -6.21 -1.72 3.46
N PHE A 111 -5.38 -1.36 4.44
CA PHE A 111 -4.07 -2.00 4.70
C PHE A 111 -4.13 -3.21 5.64
N LYS A 112 -5.32 -3.54 6.15
CA LYS A 112 -5.50 -4.73 7.01
C LYS A 112 -5.10 -6.04 6.33
N TYR A 113 -5.21 -6.10 5.01
CA TYR A 113 -4.85 -7.27 4.22
C TYR A 113 -3.36 -7.65 4.36
N GLY A 114 -2.48 -6.68 4.67
CA GLY A 114 -1.06 -6.93 4.82
C GLY A 114 -0.63 -7.54 6.15
N ARG A 115 -1.58 -7.82 7.08
CA ARG A 115 -1.28 -8.49 8.34
C ARG A 115 -0.73 -9.89 8.10
N THR A 116 0.39 -10.22 8.75
CA THR A 116 1.06 -11.53 8.69
C THR A 116 1.27 -12.00 7.24
N GLY A 117 1.76 -11.10 6.40
CA GLY A 117 2.00 -11.37 4.98
C GLY A 117 0.74 -11.79 4.23
N TYR A 118 -0.01 -10.84 3.68
CA TYR A 118 -1.25 -11.04 2.92
C TYR A 118 -2.29 -11.90 3.65
N GLY A 119 -2.87 -11.34 4.70
CA GLY A 119 -4.00 -11.97 5.40
C GLY A 119 -3.66 -13.31 6.06
N GLY A 120 -2.48 -13.43 6.67
CA GLY A 120 -2.04 -14.65 7.34
C GLY A 120 -1.36 -15.68 6.44
N GLN A 121 -1.08 -15.34 5.16
CA GLN A 121 -0.42 -16.27 4.24
C GLN A 121 1.12 -16.28 4.35
N GLU A 122 1.68 -15.56 5.33
CA GLU A 122 3.10 -15.52 5.65
C GLU A 122 4.03 -15.14 4.46
N SER A 123 3.44 -14.51 3.42
CA SER A 123 4.11 -14.08 2.21
C SER A 123 4.93 -12.79 2.43
N LEU A 124 4.91 -11.83 1.50
CA LEU A 124 5.64 -10.56 1.63
C LEU A 124 5.35 -9.89 2.97
N CYS A 125 6.41 -9.53 3.71
CA CYS A 125 6.27 -8.82 4.99
C CYS A 125 5.45 -7.54 4.85
N GLY A 126 4.43 -7.37 5.71
CA GLY A 126 3.55 -6.22 5.67
C GLY A 126 4.26 -4.90 5.94
N ALA A 127 5.34 -4.89 6.74
CA ALA A 127 6.14 -3.69 6.96
C ALA A 127 6.85 -3.23 5.68
N ILE A 128 7.49 -4.16 4.95
CA ILE A 128 8.13 -3.86 3.65
C ILE A 128 7.09 -3.41 2.63
N ASN A 129 5.96 -4.11 2.55
CA ASN A 129 4.89 -3.76 1.62
C ASN A 129 4.34 -2.36 1.92
N GLY A 130 4.11 -2.04 3.19
CA GLY A 130 3.66 -0.71 3.62
C GLY A 130 4.68 0.40 3.36
N ALA A 131 5.96 0.15 3.61
CA ALA A 131 7.01 1.11 3.32
C ALA A 131 7.16 1.35 1.82
N GLY A 132 7.11 0.30 1.00
CA GLY A 132 7.11 0.41 -0.46
C GLY A 132 5.92 1.21 -0.99
N PHE A 133 4.72 1.00 -0.42
CA PHE A 133 3.55 1.81 -0.71
C PHE A 133 3.80 3.29 -0.35
N PHE A 134 4.27 3.58 0.86
CA PHE A 134 4.52 4.97 1.29
C PHE A 134 5.53 5.68 0.39
N MET A 135 6.60 5.01 -0.03
CA MET A 135 7.57 5.57 -0.99
C MET A 135 6.92 5.92 -2.34
N SER A 136 5.98 5.10 -2.83
CA SER A 136 5.30 5.33 -4.11
C SER A 136 4.34 6.51 -4.09
N LEU A 137 3.98 7.05 -2.93
CA LEU A 137 3.22 8.29 -2.83
C LEU A 137 4.00 9.52 -3.30
N PHE A 138 5.34 9.45 -3.34
CA PHE A 138 6.23 10.58 -3.64
C PHE A 138 7.05 10.40 -4.92
N ILE A 139 7.08 9.22 -5.50
CA ILE A 139 7.97 8.89 -6.61
C ILE A 139 7.13 8.35 -7.78
N GLU A 140 7.00 9.17 -8.83
CA GLU A 140 6.16 8.85 -9.99
C GLU A 140 6.84 7.84 -10.93
N SER A 141 8.17 7.97 -11.11
CA SER A 141 8.93 7.13 -12.04
C SER A 141 9.29 5.78 -11.43
N PRO A 142 8.88 4.65 -12.02
CA PRO A 142 9.37 3.33 -11.60
C PRO A 142 10.89 3.20 -11.66
N ALA A 143 11.55 3.90 -12.58
CA ALA A 143 13.02 3.86 -12.70
C ALA A 143 13.72 4.46 -11.47
N ASP A 144 13.08 5.42 -10.79
CA ASP A 144 13.58 6.02 -9.56
C ASP A 144 13.11 5.24 -8.32
N LEU A 145 11.89 4.73 -8.35
CA LEU A 145 11.28 4.01 -7.23
C LEU A 145 11.93 2.64 -6.96
N TYR A 146 12.13 1.83 -8.00
CA TYR A 146 12.59 0.44 -7.81
C TYR A 146 13.99 0.33 -7.20
N PRO A 147 14.99 1.18 -7.53
CA PRO A 147 16.27 1.16 -6.84
C PRO A 147 16.17 1.48 -5.34
N LEU A 148 15.25 2.37 -4.95
CA LEU A 148 15.02 2.70 -3.54
C LEU A 148 14.31 1.58 -2.80
N GLN A 149 13.31 0.96 -3.43
CA GLN A 149 12.65 -0.24 -2.87
C GLN A 149 13.64 -1.40 -2.72
N LYS A 150 14.59 -1.55 -3.66
CA LYS A 150 15.67 -2.54 -3.51
C LYS A 150 16.55 -2.24 -2.29
N LYS A 151 16.97 -0.99 -2.09
CA LYS A 151 17.75 -0.60 -0.90
C LYS A 151 16.99 -0.87 0.40
N LEU A 152 15.68 -0.59 0.42
CA LEU A 152 14.82 -0.90 1.55
C LEU A 152 14.79 -2.40 1.85
N THR A 153 14.63 -3.24 0.83
CA THR A 153 14.60 -4.69 1.01
C THR A 153 15.95 -5.27 1.41
N ASP A 154 17.06 -4.73 0.90
CA ASP A 154 18.41 -5.13 1.31
C ASP A 154 18.65 -4.74 2.77
N PHE A 155 18.34 -3.51 3.17
CA PHE A 155 18.39 -3.07 4.57
C PHE A 155 17.58 -4.00 5.50
N TYR A 156 16.35 -4.31 5.11
CA TYR A 156 15.48 -5.18 5.92
C TYR A 156 16.05 -6.59 6.09
N LYS A 157 16.63 -7.17 5.04
CA LYS A 157 17.22 -8.51 5.10
C LYS A 157 18.46 -8.57 5.97
N GLU A 158 19.30 -7.56 5.89
CA GLU A 158 20.66 -7.57 6.44
C GLU A 158 20.74 -6.98 7.86
N THR A 159 19.78 -6.11 8.22
CA THR A 159 19.81 -5.40 9.51
C THR A 159 19.16 -6.25 10.61
N PRO A 160 19.84 -6.44 11.75
CA PRO A 160 19.20 -7.02 12.93
C PRO A 160 18.11 -6.10 13.48
N LEU A 161 16.86 -6.48 13.26
CA LEU A 161 15.66 -5.74 13.67
C LEU A 161 15.07 -6.30 14.97
N PRO A 162 14.37 -5.48 15.79
CA PRO A 162 14.10 -4.06 15.60
C PRO A 162 15.31 -3.16 15.96
N THR A 163 15.49 -2.06 15.24
CA THR A 163 16.44 -0.99 15.63
C THR A 163 15.80 -0.01 16.61
N PHE A 164 14.50 0.24 16.47
CA PHE A 164 13.69 1.04 17.37
C PHE A 164 13.15 0.18 18.50
N ILE A 165 13.28 0.65 19.74
CA ILE A 165 12.68 0.04 20.94
C ILE A 165 11.54 0.95 21.38
N PRO A 166 10.27 0.50 21.31
CA PRO A 166 9.14 1.32 21.70
C PRO A 166 9.14 1.58 23.21
N GLU A 167 8.62 2.72 23.61
CA GLU A 167 8.33 3.01 25.00
C GLU A 167 7.17 2.13 25.46
N THR A 168 7.46 1.08 26.21
CA THR A 168 6.47 0.13 26.74
C THR A 168 6.94 -0.44 28.07
N ASP A 169 6.01 -0.99 28.85
CA ASP A 169 6.30 -1.73 30.10
C ASP A 169 6.87 -3.14 29.83
N ILE A 170 7.02 -3.53 28.57
CA ILE A 170 7.56 -4.83 28.17
C ILE A 170 9.08 -4.74 28.18
N ALA A 171 9.71 -5.78 28.73
CA ALA A 171 11.13 -5.87 29.02
C ALA A 171 12.06 -5.30 27.92
N PRO A 172 13.13 -4.57 28.29
CA PRO A 172 13.99 -3.82 27.36
C PRO A 172 14.83 -4.71 26.43
N ASN A 173 14.81 -6.01 26.58
CA ASN A 173 15.62 -6.97 25.83
C ASN A 173 14.81 -7.62 24.69
N PHE A 174 14.44 -6.82 23.67
CA PHE A 174 13.96 -7.41 22.44
C PHE A 174 15.11 -8.15 21.73
N ALA A 175 14.87 -9.42 21.39
CA ALA A 175 15.74 -10.15 20.47
C ALA A 175 15.83 -9.38 19.14
N LYS A 176 17.03 -9.31 18.57
CA LYS A 176 17.27 -8.68 17.26
C LYS A 176 17.72 -9.74 16.27
N SER A 177 17.05 -9.83 15.14
CA SER A 177 17.36 -10.81 14.10
C SER A 177 17.40 -10.17 12.71
N ALA A 178 18.36 -10.59 11.89
CA ALA A 178 18.34 -10.33 10.46
C ALA A 178 17.46 -11.38 9.78
N SER A 179 16.48 -10.94 9.00
CA SER A 179 15.51 -11.87 8.39
C SER A 179 16.09 -12.69 7.23
N ASN A 180 17.15 -12.19 6.58
CA ASN A 180 17.72 -12.72 5.34
C ASN A 180 16.71 -12.92 4.20
N SER A 181 15.47 -12.46 4.38
CA SER A 181 14.34 -12.67 3.49
C SER A 181 13.36 -11.49 3.57
N ILE A 182 12.52 -11.34 2.55
CA ILE A 182 11.41 -10.39 2.57
C ILE A 182 10.09 -11.04 2.97
N LEU A 183 10.09 -12.34 3.23
CA LEU A 183 8.89 -13.09 3.61
C LEU A 183 8.60 -12.95 5.11
N CYS A 184 7.35 -12.83 5.44
CA CYS A 184 6.88 -12.71 6.83
C CYS A 184 7.27 -13.92 7.66
N LYS A 185 7.08 -15.13 7.13
CA LYS A 185 7.45 -16.38 7.83
C LYS A 185 8.91 -16.45 8.22
N ASP A 186 9.81 -16.02 7.33
CA ASP A 186 11.25 -16.10 7.58
C ASP A 186 11.68 -15.06 8.62
N SER A 187 11.12 -13.86 8.54
CA SER A 187 11.39 -12.78 9.50
C SER A 187 10.89 -13.12 10.91
N VAL A 188 9.65 -13.61 11.00
CA VAL A 188 9.07 -14.03 12.30
C VAL A 188 9.79 -15.24 12.84
N GLY A 189 10.08 -16.25 12.02
CA GLY A 189 10.83 -17.45 12.43
C GLY A 189 12.23 -17.12 12.93
N ALA A 190 12.98 -16.24 12.25
CA ALA A 190 14.28 -15.80 12.69
C ALA A 190 14.24 -15.06 14.05
N TRP A 191 13.20 -14.27 14.29
CA TRP A 191 13.00 -13.57 15.56
C TRP A 191 12.59 -14.54 16.68
N LEU A 192 11.63 -15.43 16.42
CA LEU A 192 11.18 -16.44 17.40
C LEU A 192 12.30 -17.36 17.85
N ALA A 193 13.20 -17.73 16.95
CA ALA A 193 14.35 -18.57 17.27
C ALA A 193 15.34 -17.93 18.27
N LEU A 194 15.30 -16.61 18.43
CA LEU A 194 16.16 -15.85 19.33
C LEU A 194 15.40 -15.26 20.54
N SER A 195 14.09 -15.30 20.50
CA SER A 195 13.23 -14.79 21.58
C SER A 195 12.64 -15.96 22.36
N ASP A 196 12.50 -15.80 23.67
CA ASP A 196 11.73 -16.75 24.51
C ASP A 196 10.21 -16.54 24.33
N ALA A 197 9.78 -15.91 23.26
CA ALA A 197 8.39 -15.65 22.98
C ALA A 197 7.65 -16.94 22.61
N PRO A 198 6.41 -17.15 23.12
CA PRO A 198 5.60 -18.29 22.72
C PRO A 198 5.26 -18.20 21.23
N GLU A 199 5.22 -19.35 20.56
CA GLU A 199 4.72 -19.45 19.19
C GLU A 199 3.27 -18.93 19.11
N HIS A 200 2.97 -18.13 18.07
CA HIS A 200 1.66 -17.50 17.88
C HIS A 200 0.78 -18.33 16.92
#